data_f74271d9657c2147380687436e9011a4
#
_entry.id   f74271d9657c2147380687436e9011a4
#
_cell.length_a   1.000
_cell.length_b   1.000
_cell.length_c   1.000
_cell.angle_alpha   90.00
_cell.angle_beta   90.00
_cell.angle_gamma   90.00
#
_symmetry.space_group_name_H-M   'P 1'
#
loop_
_entity.id
_entity.type
_entity.pdbx_description
1 polymer ?
#
loop_
_entity_poly.entity_id
_entity_poly.type
_entity_poly.pdbx_seq_one_letter_code
_entity_poly.pdbx_strand_id
1 'polypeptide(L)'
;MKVSRAWLQNYFAEPLPDMEVIADALTFHSCEIEDVTAEMLDVKVLPDRAAYALSHRGIALEIAAALNLTLRSDPLTESLPEFPVTHELSVTVDETYVVRHMGAIIRGVKVGDSPAWLTDMLQAVGQRSINNIVDATNSVMLNIGQPLHAFDLAKITKDGDVTKIAIRAAAEGEKVTVLTGETYTLSADMFVVADATSGEALDIAGLKGGHSSGVSGDTTDLFISVGTYDATKIRKMSQKLKLWTDASLRYQNKLSPELVPYGMRDIIKLITELAGGELVGIVNVYPAPQQIASVSVSRTQIEQRLGAAYTDEEIQHVFTRLKLSFTQEGETYTVTPSFERRDIVIPEDLIEEVGRLVGYERVIPAPLPEVEGAPDQSVFAGGERIKDFLTERGFTEISTQSFASSGDILLANPLDKGKPWLRASLSANMEDALTRAVHVAPKVFGPTPDVRLFELGTIFTTSD
;
A
#
# COMPACT_ATOMS: atom_id res chain seq x y z
N MET A 1 4.30 -6.81 4.50
CA MET A 1 3.19 -7.31 5.33
C MET A 1 3.54 -8.68 5.85
N LYS A 2 3.47 -8.85 7.18
CA LYS A 2 3.72 -10.17 7.78
C LYS A 2 2.50 -11.08 7.68
N VAL A 3 2.71 -12.31 7.23
CA VAL A 3 1.69 -13.35 7.17
C VAL A 3 2.20 -14.62 7.86
N SER A 4 1.36 -15.25 8.69
CA SER A 4 1.77 -16.46 9.40
C SER A 4 1.30 -17.72 8.69
N ARG A 5 2.11 -18.78 8.76
CA ARG A 5 1.78 -20.10 8.22
C ARG A 5 0.45 -20.64 8.77
N ALA A 6 0.26 -20.54 10.08
CA ALA A 6 -0.95 -21.04 10.75
C ALA A 6 -2.20 -20.30 10.27
N TRP A 7 -2.12 -18.98 10.05
CA TRP A 7 -3.25 -18.20 9.52
C TRP A 7 -3.53 -18.54 8.05
N LEU A 8 -2.49 -18.59 7.21
CA LEU A 8 -2.61 -18.98 5.81
C LEU A 8 -3.21 -20.39 5.66
N GLN A 9 -2.81 -21.34 6.52
CA GLN A 9 -3.32 -22.71 6.46
C GLN A 9 -4.86 -22.80 6.58
N ASN A 10 -5.52 -21.84 7.23
CA ASN A 10 -6.98 -21.82 7.33
C ASN A 10 -7.69 -21.67 5.96
N TYR A 11 -6.98 -21.13 4.96
CA TYR A 11 -7.50 -20.99 3.61
C TYR A 11 -7.37 -22.24 2.76
N PHE A 12 -6.56 -23.23 3.17
CA PHE A 12 -6.26 -24.42 2.38
C PHE A 12 -6.72 -25.69 3.09
N ALA A 13 -7.28 -26.66 2.33
CA ALA A 13 -7.65 -27.96 2.85
C ALA A 13 -6.43 -28.86 3.02
N GLU A 14 -5.48 -28.78 2.11
CA GLU A 14 -4.23 -29.53 2.11
C GLU A 14 -3.15 -28.79 2.91
N PRO A 15 -2.20 -29.51 3.54
CA PRO A 15 -1.08 -28.88 4.21
C PRO A 15 -0.29 -27.98 3.24
N LEU A 16 -0.01 -26.75 3.66
CA LEU A 16 0.85 -25.86 2.91
C LEU A 16 2.27 -26.44 2.81
N PRO A 17 2.96 -26.27 1.68
CA PRO A 17 4.38 -26.62 1.56
C PRO A 17 5.23 -25.77 2.53
N ASP A 18 6.54 -26.03 2.57
CA ASP A 18 7.45 -25.25 3.39
C ASP A 18 7.44 -23.77 3.00
N MET A 19 7.64 -22.89 3.98
CA MET A 19 7.54 -21.44 3.76
C MET A 19 8.55 -20.92 2.73
N GLU A 20 9.69 -21.58 2.57
CA GLU A 20 10.67 -21.26 1.52
C GLU A 20 10.13 -21.55 0.12
N VAL A 21 9.41 -22.66 -0.06
CA VAL A 21 8.75 -22.99 -1.33
C VAL A 21 7.67 -21.96 -1.68
N ILE A 22 6.92 -21.50 -0.67
CA ILE A 22 5.92 -20.44 -0.84
C ILE A 22 6.60 -19.11 -1.18
N ALA A 23 7.70 -18.79 -0.49
CA ALA A 23 8.46 -17.57 -0.73
C ALA A 23 9.03 -17.52 -2.15
N ASP A 24 9.61 -18.61 -2.63
CA ASP A 24 10.09 -18.73 -4.01
C ASP A 24 8.94 -18.55 -5.01
N ALA A 25 7.82 -19.25 -4.80
CA ALA A 25 6.67 -19.12 -5.69
C ALA A 25 6.11 -17.68 -5.74
N LEU A 26 5.99 -17.01 -4.60
CA LEU A 26 5.56 -15.60 -4.55
C LEU A 26 6.58 -14.67 -5.22
N THR A 27 7.87 -14.86 -4.97
CA THR A 27 8.95 -14.05 -5.54
C THR A 27 8.95 -14.10 -7.08
N PHE A 28 8.76 -15.28 -7.65
CA PHE A 28 8.78 -15.44 -9.12
C PHE A 28 7.46 -15.08 -9.80
N HIS A 29 6.34 -15.06 -9.05
CA HIS A 29 5.02 -14.93 -9.66
C HIS A 29 4.19 -13.74 -9.17
N SER A 30 4.54 -13.07 -8.04
CA SER A 30 3.65 -12.08 -7.46
C SER A 30 4.33 -10.97 -6.65
N CYS A 31 5.03 -11.31 -5.58
CA CYS A 31 5.49 -10.36 -4.57
C CYS A 31 6.93 -10.63 -4.13
N GLU A 32 7.71 -9.59 -3.91
CA GLU A 32 9.01 -9.68 -3.27
C GLU A 32 8.87 -10.12 -1.79
N ILE A 33 9.76 -11.00 -1.33
CA ILE A 33 9.79 -11.47 0.05
C ILE A 33 10.97 -10.83 0.75
N GLU A 34 10.72 -10.11 1.86
CA GLU A 34 11.74 -9.41 2.64
C GLU A 34 12.37 -10.31 3.73
N ASP A 35 11.57 -11.23 4.31
CA ASP A 35 12.04 -12.18 5.33
C ASP A 35 11.24 -13.47 5.31
N VAL A 36 11.91 -14.59 5.60
CA VAL A 36 11.33 -15.95 5.62
C VAL A 36 11.73 -16.65 6.89
N THR A 37 10.76 -17.22 7.59
CA THR A 37 10.97 -18.15 8.68
C THR A 37 10.06 -19.38 8.48
N ALA A 38 10.24 -20.45 9.26
CA ALA A 38 9.36 -21.60 9.18
C ALA A 38 7.87 -21.28 9.42
N GLU A 39 7.58 -20.18 10.14
CA GLU A 39 6.24 -19.84 10.61
C GLU A 39 5.69 -18.53 10.00
N MET A 40 6.51 -17.73 9.30
CA MET A 40 6.13 -16.40 8.86
C MET A 40 6.87 -15.98 7.59
N LEU A 41 6.17 -15.24 6.72
CA LEU A 41 6.76 -14.46 5.62
C LEU A 41 6.54 -12.97 5.86
N ASP A 42 7.54 -12.14 5.57
CA ASP A 42 7.35 -10.70 5.39
C ASP A 42 7.28 -10.38 3.89
N VAL A 43 6.06 -10.12 3.43
CA VAL A 43 5.74 -9.92 2.01
C VAL A 43 5.72 -8.44 1.70
N LYS A 44 6.53 -8.02 0.75
CA LYS A 44 6.53 -6.64 0.22
C LYS A 44 5.46 -6.51 -0.86
N VAL A 45 4.28 -6.08 -0.44
CA VAL A 45 3.15 -5.84 -1.33
C VAL A 45 3.29 -4.48 -2.00
N LEU A 46 3.39 -4.47 -3.32
CA LEU A 46 3.49 -3.25 -4.12
C LEU A 46 2.10 -2.61 -4.35
N PRO A 47 2.04 -1.30 -4.70
CA PRO A 47 0.79 -0.56 -4.82
C PRO A 47 -0.23 -1.11 -5.83
N ASP A 48 0.23 -1.79 -6.88
CA ASP A 48 -0.60 -2.44 -7.91
C ASP A 48 -1.52 -3.51 -7.31
N ARG A 49 -0.99 -4.36 -6.41
CA ARG A 49 -1.72 -5.46 -5.77
C ARG A 49 -2.23 -5.13 -4.36
N ALA A 50 -1.86 -3.97 -3.81
CA ALA A 50 -2.13 -3.61 -2.42
C ALA A 50 -3.64 -3.54 -2.09
N ALA A 51 -4.50 -3.29 -3.06
CA ALA A 51 -5.95 -3.22 -2.86
C ALA A 51 -6.54 -4.53 -2.30
N TYR A 52 -5.94 -5.70 -2.61
CA TYR A 52 -6.39 -6.99 -2.11
C TYR A 52 -5.31 -7.77 -1.35
N ALA A 53 -4.04 -7.63 -1.75
CA ALA A 53 -2.94 -8.45 -1.22
C ALA A 53 -2.41 -7.98 0.14
N LEU A 54 -2.81 -6.80 0.66
CA LEU A 54 -2.53 -6.39 2.04
C LEU A 54 -3.45 -7.11 3.05
N SER A 55 -3.63 -8.42 2.85
CA SER A 55 -4.45 -9.31 3.70
C SER A 55 -3.96 -10.75 3.61
N HIS A 56 -4.23 -11.56 4.64
CA HIS A 56 -3.94 -13.00 4.59
C HIS A 56 -4.72 -13.68 3.47
N ARG A 57 -5.98 -13.26 3.25
CA ARG A 57 -6.78 -13.74 2.14
C ARG A 57 -6.13 -13.44 0.78
N GLY A 58 -5.69 -12.20 0.57
CA GLY A 58 -5.07 -11.81 -0.70
C GLY A 58 -3.78 -12.57 -0.97
N ILE A 59 -2.93 -12.75 0.04
CA ILE A 59 -1.72 -13.58 -0.09
C ILE A 59 -2.08 -15.06 -0.31
N ALA A 60 -3.13 -15.58 0.35
CA ALA A 60 -3.60 -16.94 0.08
C ALA A 60 -4.09 -17.14 -1.36
N LEU A 61 -4.75 -16.14 -1.96
CA LEU A 61 -5.11 -16.15 -3.39
C LEU A 61 -3.88 -16.22 -4.29
N GLU A 62 -2.85 -15.42 -4.01
CA GLU A 62 -1.60 -15.43 -4.77
C GLU A 62 -0.85 -16.77 -4.62
N ILE A 63 -0.78 -17.32 -3.42
CA ILE A 63 -0.20 -18.67 -3.17
C ILE A 63 -0.99 -19.73 -3.95
N ALA A 64 -2.31 -19.69 -3.89
CA ALA A 64 -3.17 -20.63 -4.63
C ALA A 64 -2.94 -20.52 -6.13
N ALA A 65 -2.83 -19.29 -6.66
CA ALA A 65 -2.54 -19.05 -8.06
C ALA A 65 -1.12 -19.49 -8.44
N ALA A 66 -0.09 -19.14 -7.69
CA ALA A 66 1.31 -19.47 -7.99
C ALA A 66 1.60 -20.97 -7.92
N LEU A 67 1.08 -21.67 -6.91
CA LEU A 67 1.32 -23.09 -6.68
C LEU A 67 0.21 -24.02 -7.21
N ASN A 68 -0.80 -23.46 -7.88
CA ASN A 68 -1.98 -24.21 -8.36
C ASN A 68 -2.68 -25.02 -7.26
N LEU A 69 -2.82 -24.41 -6.06
CA LEU A 69 -3.48 -25.03 -4.91
C LEU A 69 -4.96 -24.64 -4.87
N THR A 70 -5.78 -25.53 -4.29
CA THR A 70 -7.22 -25.26 -4.13
C THR A 70 -7.50 -24.62 -2.78
N LEU A 71 -8.18 -23.47 -2.79
CA LEU A 71 -8.68 -22.85 -1.58
C LEU A 71 -9.87 -23.62 -1.00
N ARG A 72 -9.81 -23.88 0.30
CA ARG A 72 -10.91 -24.51 1.06
C ARG A 72 -12.10 -23.56 1.19
N SER A 73 -11.84 -22.29 1.43
CA SER A 73 -12.86 -21.26 1.62
C SER A 73 -12.32 -19.89 1.20
N ASP A 74 -13.23 -19.03 0.81
CA ASP A 74 -12.94 -17.63 0.54
C ASP A 74 -14.08 -16.78 1.16
N PRO A 75 -13.83 -16.02 2.23
CA PRO A 75 -14.89 -15.28 2.92
C PRO A 75 -15.65 -14.30 2.03
N LEU A 76 -15.06 -13.83 0.93
CA LEU A 76 -15.75 -12.90 0.03
C LEU A 76 -16.67 -13.59 -0.99
N THR A 77 -16.67 -14.93 -1.07
CA THR A 77 -17.63 -15.69 -1.87
C THR A 77 -18.89 -16.07 -1.07
N GLU A 78 -18.86 -15.90 0.24
CA GLU A 78 -20.03 -16.12 1.09
C GLU A 78 -21.04 -14.99 0.90
N SER A 79 -22.34 -15.32 0.89
CA SER A 79 -23.39 -14.33 0.78
C SER A 79 -23.38 -13.36 1.97
N LEU A 80 -23.62 -12.08 1.68
CA LEU A 80 -23.83 -11.10 2.74
C LEU A 80 -25.20 -11.31 3.38
N PRO A 81 -25.32 -11.19 4.71
CA PRO A 81 -26.60 -11.23 5.38
C PRO A 81 -27.42 -9.97 5.04
N GLU A 82 -28.72 -10.05 5.20
CA GLU A 82 -29.54 -8.86 5.26
C GLU A 82 -29.31 -8.18 6.62
N PHE A 83 -28.75 -6.97 6.58
CA PHE A 83 -28.45 -6.23 7.81
C PHE A 83 -29.70 -5.45 8.29
N PRO A 84 -30.06 -5.54 9.58
CA PRO A 84 -31.15 -4.73 10.12
C PRO A 84 -30.78 -3.24 10.11
N VAL A 85 -31.71 -2.39 9.73
CA VAL A 85 -31.55 -0.93 9.75
C VAL A 85 -31.96 -0.38 11.11
N THR A 86 -31.25 0.64 11.62
CA THR A 86 -31.60 1.32 12.86
C THR A 86 -31.85 2.80 12.65
N HIS A 87 -32.77 3.36 13.46
CA HIS A 87 -33.00 4.81 13.55
C HIS A 87 -32.23 5.45 14.72
N GLU A 88 -31.53 4.65 15.53
CA GLU A 88 -30.74 5.13 16.68
C GLU A 88 -29.35 5.64 16.26
N LEU A 89 -28.98 5.45 15.00
CA LEU A 89 -27.74 5.93 14.41
C LEU A 89 -28.03 6.76 13.16
N SER A 90 -27.39 7.90 13.06
CA SER A 90 -27.35 8.72 11.84
C SER A 90 -25.90 8.98 11.46
N VAL A 91 -25.57 8.75 10.20
CA VAL A 91 -24.22 8.99 9.68
C VAL A 91 -24.31 9.93 8.50
N THR A 92 -23.59 11.04 8.57
CA THR A 92 -23.41 11.97 7.47
C THR A 92 -21.97 11.92 6.99
N VAL A 93 -21.76 11.98 5.69
CA VAL A 93 -20.42 11.90 5.09
C VAL A 93 -20.19 13.08 4.14
N ASP A 94 -18.97 13.57 4.12
CA ASP A 94 -18.50 14.43 3.05
C ASP A 94 -17.97 13.53 1.91
N GLU A 95 -18.67 13.52 0.78
CA GLU A 95 -18.38 12.69 -0.38
C GLU A 95 -17.02 13.02 -1.03
N THR A 96 -16.42 14.16 -0.68
CA THR A 96 -15.06 14.51 -1.11
C THR A 96 -14.00 13.59 -0.51
N TYR A 97 -14.30 13.00 0.65
CA TYR A 97 -13.38 12.16 1.42
C TYR A 97 -13.82 10.70 1.50
N VAL A 98 -15.13 10.47 1.51
CA VAL A 98 -15.73 9.15 1.81
C VAL A 98 -16.34 8.55 0.55
N VAL A 99 -15.90 7.33 0.20
CA VAL A 99 -16.48 6.57 -0.93
C VAL A 99 -17.67 5.75 -0.46
N ARG A 100 -17.53 5.04 0.67
CA ARG A 100 -18.59 4.29 1.33
C ARG A 100 -18.33 4.24 2.83
N HIS A 101 -19.41 4.28 3.61
CA HIS A 101 -19.32 4.10 5.05
C HIS A 101 -20.49 3.30 5.57
N MET A 102 -20.22 2.32 6.43
CA MET A 102 -21.21 1.60 7.22
C MET A 102 -20.93 1.83 8.69
N GLY A 103 -21.98 2.20 9.44
CA GLY A 103 -21.95 2.31 10.89
C GLY A 103 -22.89 1.29 11.52
N ALA A 104 -22.50 0.67 12.64
CA ALA A 104 -23.36 -0.25 13.38
C ALA A 104 -23.36 0.06 14.88
N ILE A 105 -24.47 -0.24 15.57
CA ILE A 105 -24.56 -0.23 17.03
C ILE A 105 -24.66 -1.68 17.51
N ILE A 106 -23.75 -2.07 18.44
CA ILE A 106 -23.80 -3.35 19.16
C ILE A 106 -23.91 -3.04 20.65
N ARG A 107 -24.89 -3.65 21.35
CA ARG A 107 -25.14 -3.42 22.77
C ARG A 107 -24.89 -4.65 23.61
N GLY A 108 -24.54 -4.43 24.88
CA GLY A 108 -24.37 -5.49 25.84
C GLY A 108 -23.10 -6.31 25.65
N VAL A 109 -22.05 -5.73 25.09
CA VAL A 109 -20.75 -6.40 24.98
C VAL A 109 -20.03 -6.44 26.32
N LYS A 110 -19.16 -7.44 26.48
CA LYS A 110 -18.26 -7.57 27.62
C LYS A 110 -16.82 -7.50 27.11
N VAL A 111 -16.17 -6.39 27.37
CA VAL A 111 -14.74 -6.21 27.08
C VAL A 111 -13.90 -7.04 28.04
N GLY A 112 -12.91 -7.76 27.52
CA GLY A 112 -12.03 -8.62 28.29
C GLY A 112 -10.84 -9.08 27.45
N ASP A 113 -10.07 -10.03 27.98
CA ASP A 113 -8.94 -10.60 27.27
C ASP A 113 -9.41 -11.42 26.04
N SER A 114 -8.63 -11.37 24.99
CA SER A 114 -8.85 -12.20 23.80
C SER A 114 -8.53 -13.67 24.09
N PRO A 115 -9.24 -14.62 23.46
CA PRO A 115 -8.89 -16.03 23.55
C PRO A 115 -7.51 -16.31 22.93
N ALA A 116 -6.84 -17.34 23.42
CA ALA A 116 -5.47 -17.69 23.02
C ALA A 116 -5.28 -17.81 21.50
N TRP A 117 -6.23 -18.42 20.79
CA TRP A 117 -6.13 -18.56 19.33
C TRP A 117 -6.03 -17.23 18.60
N LEU A 118 -6.77 -16.18 19.06
CA LEU A 118 -6.74 -14.86 18.45
C LEU A 118 -5.46 -14.10 18.83
N THR A 119 -5.07 -14.20 20.09
CA THR A 119 -3.80 -13.63 20.59
C THR A 119 -2.60 -14.21 19.84
N ASP A 120 -2.54 -15.53 19.71
CA ASP A 120 -1.44 -16.25 19.01
C ASP A 120 -1.37 -15.85 17.53
N MET A 121 -2.52 -15.78 16.85
CA MET A 121 -2.59 -15.34 15.44
C MET A 121 -2.06 -13.92 15.25
N LEU A 122 -2.45 -12.97 16.12
CA LEU A 122 -1.99 -11.59 16.03
C LEU A 122 -0.49 -11.47 16.38
N GLN A 123 -0.03 -12.15 17.42
CA GLN A 123 1.38 -12.15 17.81
C GLN A 123 2.29 -12.75 16.75
N ALA A 124 1.84 -13.79 16.04
CA ALA A 124 2.60 -14.40 14.96
C ALA A 124 2.92 -13.45 13.81
N VAL A 125 2.16 -12.36 13.66
CA VAL A 125 2.41 -11.30 12.66
C VAL A 125 2.91 -9.99 13.29
N GLY A 126 3.34 -10.05 14.58
CA GLY A 126 3.95 -8.92 15.29
C GLY A 126 2.94 -7.92 15.86
N GLN A 127 1.64 -8.25 15.89
CA GLN A 127 0.63 -7.40 16.52
C GLN A 127 0.54 -7.71 18.02
N ARG A 128 0.39 -6.66 18.84
CA ARG A 128 0.16 -6.81 20.27
C ARG A 128 -1.34 -6.98 20.53
N SER A 129 -1.71 -8.00 21.29
CA SER A 129 -3.08 -8.13 21.80
C SER A 129 -3.39 -7.03 22.83
N ILE A 130 -4.60 -6.47 22.78
CA ILE A 130 -5.07 -5.38 23.63
C ILE A 130 -6.31 -5.81 24.42
N ASN A 131 -7.38 -6.15 23.75
CA ASN A 131 -8.63 -6.71 24.29
C ASN A 131 -9.44 -7.35 23.15
N ASN A 132 -10.45 -8.13 23.49
CA ASN A 132 -11.27 -8.89 22.53
C ASN A 132 -11.94 -8.03 21.44
N ILE A 133 -12.24 -6.76 21.70
CA ILE A 133 -12.85 -5.84 20.72
C ILE A 133 -11.80 -5.31 19.74
N VAL A 134 -10.70 -4.76 20.26
CA VAL A 134 -9.62 -4.19 19.42
C VAL A 134 -8.94 -5.29 18.59
N ASP A 135 -8.71 -6.45 19.21
CA ASP A 135 -8.10 -7.60 18.54
C ASP A 135 -9.01 -8.16 17.44
N ALA A 136 -10.35 -8.15 17.63
CA ALA A 136 -11.30 -8.48 16.60
C ALA A 136 -11.20 -7.52 15.41
N THR A 137 -11.06 -6.20 15.64
CA THR A 137 -10.90 -5.22 14.56
C THR A 137 -9.60 -5.43 13.78
N ASN A 138 -8.50 -5.67 14.49
CA ASN A 138 -7.20 -5.97 13.87
C ASN A 138 -7.24 -7.28 13.08
N SER A 139 -7.90 -8.30 13.63
CA SER A 139 -8.05 -9.59 12.96
C SER A 139 -8.79 -9.48 11.63
N VAL A 140 -9.93 -8.79 11.60
CA VAL A 140 -10.69 -8.57 10.34
C VAL A 140 -9.84 -7.81 9.32
N MET A 141 -9.18 -6.73 9.74
CA MET A 141 -8.30 -5.96 8.86
C MET A 141 -7.17 -6.82 8.26
N LEU A 142 -6.49 -7.62 9.07
CA LEU A 142 -5.39 -8.47 8.61
C LEU A 142 -5.87 -9.67 7.81
N ASN A 143 -7.10 -10.15 8.07
CA ASN A 143 -7.68 -11.30 7.38
C ASN A 143 -8.13 -10.97 5.96
N ILE A 144 -8.99 -9.95 5.79
CA ILE A 144 -9.61 -9.61 4.50
C ILE A 144 -9.16 -8.25 3.92
N GLY A 145 -8.35 -7.49 4.65
CA GLY A 145 -7.82 -6.21 4.17
C GLY A 145 -8.69 -4.99 4.45
N GLN A 146 -9.86 -5.13 5.12
CA GLN A 146 -10.75 -4.02 5.45
C GLN A 146 -10.42 -3.44 6.83
N PRO A 147 -9.83 -2.24 6.94
CA PRO A 147 -9.68 -1.57 8.22
C PRO A 147 -11.04 -1.08 8.74
N LEU A 148 -11.18 -1.12 10.05
CA LEU A 148 -12.37 -0.69 10.76
C LEU A 148 -12.03 -0.26 12.19
N HIS A 149 -12.95 0.43 12.85
CA HIS A 149 -12.74 0.93 14.21
C HIS A 149 -13.97 0.74 15.09
N ALA A 150 -13.74 0.49 16.37
CA ALA A 150 -14.77 0.39 17.39
C ALA A 150 -14.63 1.55 18.39
N PHE A 151 -15.72 2.22 18.64
CA PHE A 151 -15.83 3.31 19.60
C PHE A 151 -16.72 2.92 20.77
N ASP A 152 -16.43 3.45 21.95
CA ASP A 152 -17.31 3.38 23.09
C ASP A 152 -18.52 4.30 22.87
N LEU A 153 -19.69 3.70 22.69
CA LEU A 153 -20.93 4.45 22.38
C LEU A 153 -21.32 5.40 23.52
N ALA A 154 -20.97 5.09 24.77
CA ALA A 154 -21.26 5.93 25.91
C ALA A 154 -20.47 7.25 25.94
N LYS A 155 -19.37 7.31 25.17
CA LYS A 155 -18.51 8.50 25.03
C LYS A 155 -18.91 9.40 23.86
N ILE A 156 -19.95 9.03 23.11
CA ILE A 156 -20.49 9.83 22.00
C ILE A 156 -21.79 10.49 22.46
N THR A 157 -21.91 11.80 22.23
CA THR A 157 -23.08 12.57 22.67
C THR A 157 -24.30 12.20 21.84
N LYS A 158 -25.42 11.90 22.50
CA LYS A 158 -26.68 11.63 21.83
C LYS A 158 -27.50 12.92 21.65
N ASP A 159 -28.24 12.98 20.57
CA ASP A 159 -29.31 13.97 20.36
C ASP A 159 -30.66 13.24 20.50
N GLY A 160 -31.27 13.34 21.68
CA GLY A 160 -32.37 12.45 22.09
C GLY A 160 -31.89 11.00 22.17
N ASP A 161 -32.54 10.11 21.43
CA ASP A 161 -32.17 8.69 21.35
C ASP A 161 -31.21 8.37 20.19
N VAL A 162 -30.82 9.37 19.41
CA VAL A 162 -30.03 9.17 18.18
C VAL A 162 -28.56 9.54 18.42
N THR A 163 -27.66 8.61 18.09
CA THR A 163 -26.22 8.90 17.97
C THR A 163 -25.96 9.45 16.57
N LYS A 164 -25.38 10.63 16.49
CA LYS A 164 -25.08 11.32 15.22
C LYS A 164 -23.58 11.36 14.96
N ILE A 165 -23.16 10.76 13.86
CA ILE A 165 -21.76 10.74 13.42
C ILE A 165 -21.62 11.55 12.13
N ALA A 166 -20.55 12.33 12.04
CA ALA A 166 -20.18 13.04 10.81
C ALA A 166 -18.76 12.67 10.39
N ILE A 167 -18.58 12.26 9.13
CA ILE A 167 -17.24 12.21 8.55
C ILE A 167 -17.09 13.48 7.73
N ARG A 168 -16.28 14.40 8.22
CA ARG A 168 -16.18 15.79 7.75
C ARG A 168 -14.74 16.27 7.62
N ALA A 169 -14.54 17.35 6.86
CA ALA A 169 -13.28 18.09 6.92
C ALA A 169 -12.96 18.52 8.36
N ALA A 170 -11.69 18.47 8.72
CA ALA A 170 -11.22 19.05 9.97
C ALA A 170 -11.30 20.58 9.92
N ALA A 171 -11.50 21.22 11.06
CA ALA A 171 -11.30 22.66 11.16
C ALA A 171 -9.79 23.00 11.13
N GLU A 172 -9.44 24.17 10.59
CA GLU A 172 -8.03 24.60 10.62
C GLU A 172 -7.55 24.76 12.06
N GLY A 173 -6.46 24.04 12.40
CA GLY A 173 -5.92 24.00 13.74
C GLY A 173 -6.64 23.05 14.72
N GLU A 174 -7.60 22.25 14.26
CA GLU A 174 -8.30 21.25 15.08
C GLU A 174 -7.29 20.25 15.66
N LYS A 175 -7.42 19.92 16.94
CA LYS A 175 -6.50 19.01 17.62
C LYS A 175 -7.18 17.69 17.95
N VAL A 176 -6.50 16.60 17.62
CA VAL A 176 -6.93 15.24 17.95
C VAL A 176 -5.83 14.54 18.74
N THR A 177 -6.13 14.11 19.94
CA THR A 177 -5.25 13.22 20.74
C THR A 177 -5.61 11.79 20.39
N VAL A 178 -4.65 11.03 19.87
CA VAL A 178 -4.86 9.64 19.46
C VAL A 178 -4.62 8.65 20.60
N LEU A 179 -5.01 7.38 20.39
CA LEU A 179 -4.93 6.30 21.39
C LEU A 179 -3.55 6.11 22.05
N THR A 180 -2.48 6.45 21.34
CA THR A 180 -1.10 6.35 21.87
C THR A 180 -0.64 7.59 22.64
N GLY A 181 -1.50 8.61 22.79
CA GLY A 181 -1.28 9.81 23.60
C GLY A 181 -0.72 11.01 22.83
N GLU A 182 -0.27 10.87 21.57
CA GLU A 182 0.19 12.00 20.80
C GLU A 182 -0.98 12.88 20.35
N THR A 183 -0.74 14.18 20.28
CA THR A 183 -1.73 15.15 19.77
C THR A 183 -1.30 15.69 18.41
N TYR A 184 -2.16 15.53 17.41
CA TYR A 184 -1.97 16.06 16.08
C TYR A 184 -2.78 17.32 15.87
N THR A 185 -2.19 18.30 15.19
CA THR A 185 -2.90 19.52 14.76
C THR A 185 -3.23 19.34 13.27
N LEU A 186 -4.52 19.40 12.97
CA LEU A 186 -5.06 19.15 11.64
C LEU A 186 -5.23 20.47 10.86
N SER A 187 -5.28 20.36 9.57
CA SER A 187 -5.60 21.44 8.63
C SER A 187 -6.89 21.13 7.87
N ALA A 188 -7.51 22.10 7.29
CA ALA A 188 -8.82 22.01 6.63
C ALA A 188 -8.87 21.04 5.42
N ASP A 189 -7.73 20.61 4.90
CA ASP A 189 -7.62 19.59 3.85
C ASP A 189 -7.58 18.14 4.38
N MET A 190 -7.62 17.97 5.70
CA MET A 190 -7.73 16.71 6.41
C MET A 190 -9.17 16.43 6.82
N PHE A 191 -9.45 15.20 7.27
CA PHE A 191 -10.79 14.83 7.67
C PHE A 191 -10.81 13.88 8.88
N VAL A 192 -11.91 13.91 9.60
CA VAL A 192 -12.12 13.22 10.86
C VAL A 192 -13.45 12.48 10.87
N VAL A 193 -13.55 11.43 11.69
CA VAL A 193 -14.84 10.96 12.21
C VAL A 193 -15.15 11.78 13.44
N ALA A 194 -16.30 12.40 13.50
CA ALA A 194 -16.71 13.30 14.57
C ALA A 194 -18.07 12.95 15.14
N ASP A 195 -18.24 13.22 16.42
CA ASP A 195 -19.54 13.35 17.06
C ASP A 195 -20.25 14.60 16.47
N ALA A 196 -21.30 14.39 15.72
CA ALA A 196 -22.01 15.51 15.06
C ALA A 196 -22.81 16.36 16.03
N THR A 197 -23.08 15.89 17.24
CA THR A 197 -23.83 16.62 18.28
C THR A 197 -22.92 17.57 19.06
N SER A 198 -21.77 17.10 19.52
CA SER A 198 -20.79 17.93 20.24
C SER A 198 -19.84 18.67 19.32
N GLY A 199 -19.62 18.17 18.09
CA GLY A 199 -18.63 18.63 17.14
C GLY A 199 -17.22 18.09 17.38
N GLU A 200 -17.01 17.26 18.42
CA GLU A 200 -15.70 16.70 18.77
C GLU A 200 -15.23 15.67 17.72
N ALA A 201 -13.96 15.77 17.34
CA ALA A 201 -13.33 14.77 16.51
C ALA A 201 -13.02 13.50 17.32
N LEU A 202 -13.58 12.36 16.91
CA LEU A 202 -13.43 11.08 17.58
C LEU A 202 -12.18 10.31 17.11
N ASP A 203 -11.74 10.52 15.85
CA ASP A 203 -10.52 9.96 15.29
C ASP A 203 -9.97 10.81 14.14
N ILE A 204 -8.76 10.47 13.68
CA ILE A 204 -8.24 10.94 12.39
C ILE A 204 -8.64 9.87 11.37
N ALA A 205 -9.69 10.14 10.60
CA ALA A 205 -10.36 9.14 9.78
C ALA A 205 -9.41 8.37 8.86
N GLY A 206 -9.46 7.04 8.93
CA GLY A 206 -8.62 6.14 8.16
C GLY A 206 -7.15 6.07 8.57
N LEU A 207 -6.71 6.85 9.57
CA LEU A 207 -5.36 6.82 10.10
C LEU A 207 -5.28 6.23 11.50
N LYS A 208 -5.92 6.86 12.49
CA LYS A 208 -5.74 6.45 13.88
C LYS A 208 -6.91 6.89 14.76
N GLY A 209 -7.38 5.97 15.62
CA GLY A 209 -8.45 6.23 16.59
C GLY A 209 -8.07 7.27 17.63
N GLY A 210 -9.04 8.05 18.07
CA GLY A 210 -8.88 9.05 19.11
C GLY A 210 -8.95 8.46 20.52
N HIS A 211 -8.32 9.15 21.47
CA HIS A 211 -8.24 8.70 22.86
C HIS A 211 -9.59 8.85 23.58
N SER A 212 -10.32 9.94 23.31
CA SER A 212 -11.56 10.27 24.01
C SER A 212 -12.68 9.24 23.81
N SER A 213 -12.74 8.62 22.63
CA SER A 213 -13.78 7.68 22.21
C SER A 213 -13.37 6.21 22.28
N GLY A 214 -12.15 5.92 22.75
CA GLY A 214 -11.57 4.57 22.78
C GLY A 214 -12.33 3.60 23.70
N VAL A 215 -12.37 2.32 23.30
CA VAL A 215 -12.94 1.21 24.06
C VAL A 215 -12.11 0.97 25.32
N SER A 216 -12.77 0.76 26.46
CA SER A 216 -12.18 0.46 27.77
C SER A 216 -12.83 -0.78 28.39
N GLY A 217 -12.31 -1.25 29.53
CA GLY A 217 -12.86 -2.41 30.25
C GLY A 217 -14.32 -2.24 30.70
N ASP A 218 -14.79 -1.00 30.84
CA ASP A 218 -16.15 -0.68 31.26
C ASP A 218 -17.12 -0.45 30.11
N THR A 219 -16.65 -0.54 28.86
CA THR A 219 -17.47 -0.35 27.66
C THR A 219 -18.46 -1.49 27.52
N THR A 220 -19.75 -1.15 27.39
CA THR A 220 -20.86 -2.11 27.19
C THR A 220 -21.54 -1.99 25.85
N ASP A 221 -21.46 -0.83 25.19
CA ASP A 221 -22.08 -0.56 23.95
C ASP A 221 -21.07 0.02 22.95
N LEU A 222 -21.12 -0.42 21.72
CA LEU A 222 -20.16 -0.05 20.67
C LEU A 222 -20.84 0.67 19.53
N PHE A 223 -20.14 1.68 18.99
CA PHE A 223 -20.32 2.13 17.62
C PHE A 223 -19.18 1.54 16.77
N ILE A 224 -19.53 0.77 15.76
CA ILE A 224 -18.60 0.18 14.78
C ILE A 224 -18.61 1.02 13.53
N SER A 225 -17.43 1.44 13.08
CA SER A 225 -17.21 2.26 11.89
C SER A 225 -16.39 1.45 10.87
N VAL A 226 -16.95 1.20 9.70
CA VAL A 226 -16.29 0.54 8.58
C VAL A 226 -16.46 1.41 7.34
N GLY A 227 -15.36 1.84 6.73
CA GLY A 227 -15.46 2.74 5.59
C GLY A 227 -14.37 2.53 4.55
N THR A 228 -14.55 3.20 3.43
CA THR A 228 -13.54 3.37 2.38
C THR A 228 -13.47 4.84 2.02
N TYR A 229 -12.24 5.36 1.92
CA TYR A 229 -11.95 6.78 1.77
C TYR A 229 -11.20 7.05 0.46
N ASP A 230 -11.17 8.32 0.02
CA ASP A 230 -10.33 8.73 -1.10
C ASP A 230 -8.85 8.45 -0.81
N ALA A 231 -8.26 7.58 -1.63
CA ALA A 231 -6.89 7.08 -1.43
C ALA A 231 -5.84 8.20 -1.48
N THR A 232 -6.06 9.21 -2.34
CA THR A 232 -5.14 10.34 -2.50
C THR A 232 -5.18 11.24 -1.27
N LYS A 233 -6.36 11.46 -0.71
CA LYS A 233 -6.53 12.26 0.52
C LYS A 233 -5.89 11.57 1.71
N ILE A 234 -6.12 10.25 1.89
CA ILE A 234 -5.44 9.46 2.95
C ILE A 234 -3.93 9.55 2.81
N ARG A 235 -3.36 9.34 1.61
CA ARG A 235 -1.92 9.40 1.39
C ARG A 235 -1.34 10.78 1.73
N LYS A 236 -1.98 11.86 1.27
CA LYS A 236 -1.55 13.23 1.56
C LYS A 236 -1.60 13.53 3.06
N MET A 237 -2.66 13.11 3.75
CA MET A 237 -2.84 13.28 5.18
C MET A 237 -1.77 12.51 5.96
N SER A 238 -1.50 11.24 5.62
CA SER A 238 -0.43 10.42 6.22
C SER A 238 0.95 11.07 6.05
N GLN A 239 1.26 11.58 4.86
CA GLN A 239 2.53 12.27 4.58
C GLN A 239 2.68 13.56 5.39
N LYS A 240 1.63 14.38 5.46
CA LYS A 240 1.64 15.68 6.14
C LYS A 240 1.75 15.53 7.66
N LEU A 241 1.05 14.54 8.23
CA LEU A 241 1.11 14.20 9.66
C LEU A 241 2.32 13.32 10.01
N LYS A 242 3.03 12.77 9.03
CA LYS A 242 4.07 11.73 9.21
C LYS A 242 3.55 10.54 10.03
N LEU A 243 2.31 10.15 9.76
CA LEU A 243 1.60 9.09 10.47
C LEU A 243 1.20 7.98 9.48
N TRP A 244 1.92 6.87 9.56
CA TRP A 244 1.65 5.68 8.76
C TRP A 244 1.19 4.56 9.68
N THR A 245 0.06 3.95 9.34
CA THR A 245 -0.55 2.84 10.08
C THR A 245 -0.95 1.73 9.12
N ASP A 246 -1.21 0.55 9.65
CA ASP A 246 -1.75 -0.57 8.88
C ASP A 246 -3.05 -0.20 8.13
N ALA A 247 -3.90 0.63 8.75
CA ALA A 247 -5.12 1.15 8.14
C ALA A 247 -4.81 2.10 6.97
N SER A 248 -3.96 3.12 7.20
CA SER A 248 -3.62 4.10 6.19
C SER A 248 -2.91 3.47 4.98
N LEU A 249 -2.07 2.43 5.22
CA LEU A 249 -1.41 1.68 4.16
C LEU A 249 -2.41 1.00 3.22
N ARG A 250 -3.53 0.48 3.76
CA ARG A 250 -4.60 -0.13 2.96
C ARG A 250 -5.42 0.91 2.22
N TYR A 251 -5.91 1.94 2.92
CA TYR A 251 -6.76 2.97 2.32
C TYR A 251 -6.07 3.77 1.22
N GLN A 252 -4.78 4.10 1.35
CA GLN A 252 -4.04 4.86 0.33
C GLN A 252 -3.84 4.10 -1.00
N ASN A 253 -4.12 2.80 -1.03
CA ASN A 253 -3.98 1.93 -2.19
C ASN A 253 -5.33 1.55 -2.84
N LYS A 254 -6.31 2.46 -2.82
CA LYS A 254 -7.59 2.34 -3.52
C LYS A 254 -8.41 1.11 -3.11
N LEU A 255 -8.53 0.87 -1.80
CA LEU A 255 -9.36 -0.22 -1.28
C LEU A 255 -10.79 -0.15 -1.87
N SER A 256 -11.33 -1.32 -2.25
CA SER A 256 -12.67 -1.37 -2.85
C SER A 256 -13.76 -1.04 -1.83
N PRO A 257 -14.73 -0.17 -2.15
CA PRO A 257 -15.89 0.09 -1.29
C PRO A 257 -16.83 -1.14 -1.15
N GLU A 258 -16.73 -2.09 -2.07
CA GLU A 258 -17.51 -3.34 -1.98
C GLU A 258 -16.99 -4.29 -0.89
N LEU A 259 -15.78 -4.04 -0.35
CA LEU A 259 -15.25 -4.79 0.79
C LEU A 259 -15.88 -4.40 2.12
N VAL A 260 -16.43 -3.17 2.22
CA VAL A 260 -17.02 -2.62 3.46
C VAL A 260 -18.08 -3.52 4.10
N PRO A 261 -19.10 -4.04 3.37
CA PRO A 261 -20.10 -4.91 3.98
C PRO A 261 -19.53 -6.27 4.45
N TYR A 262 -18.48 -6.79 3.81
CA TYR A 262 -17.80 -8.00 4.29
C TYR A 262 -17.08 -7.75 5.60
N GLY A 263 -16.37 -6.61 5.70
CA GLY A 263 -15.75 -6.17 6.96
C GLY A 263 -16.78 -5.99 8.07
N MET A 264 -17.93 -5.39 7.76
CA MET A 264 -19.04 -5.23 8.72
C MET A 264 -19.62 -6.58 9.16
N ARG A 265 -19.86 -7.51 8.23
CA ARG A 265 -20.30 -8.88 8.56
C ARG A 265 -19.35 -9.59 9.50
N ASP A 266 -18.07 -9.59 9.14
CA ASP A 266 -17.05 -10.33 9.87
C ASP A 266 -16.82 -9.76 11.27
N ILE A 267 -16.82 -8.42 11.43
CA ILE A 267 -16.64 -7.81 12.75
C ILE A 267 -17.85 -8.03 13.65
N ILE A 268 -19.09 -7.92 13.15
CA ILE A 268 -20.29 -8.20 13.94
C ILE A 268 -20.26 -9.65 14.44
N LYS A 269 -19.97 -10.59 13.54
CA LYS A 269 -19.87 -12.01 13.88
C LYS A 269 -18.80 -12.21 14.97
N LEU A 270 -17.60 -11.69 14.77
CA LEU A 270 -16.47 -11.92 15.66
C LEU A 270 -16.69 -11.26 17.03
N ILE A 271 -17.21 -10.03 17.11
CA ILE A 271 -17.54 -9.37 18.38
C ILE A 271 -18.61 -10.15 19.13
N THR A 272 -19.67 -10.60 18.46
CA THR A 272 -20.73 -11.38 19.09
C THR A 272 -20.20 -12.69 19.67
N GLU A 273 -19.27 -13.36 18.97
CA GLU A 273 -18.64 -14.59 19.43
C GLU A 273 -17.70 -14.34 20.63
N LEU A 274 -16.92 -13.27 20.61
CA LEU A 274 -15.85 -13.01 21.60
C LEU A 274 -16.33 -12.24 22.82
N ALA A 275 -17.27 -11.33 22.65
CA ALA A 275 -17.69 -10.38 23.68
C ALA A 275 -19.20 -10.45 23.98
N GLY A 276 -19.95 -11.26 23.24
CA GLY A 276 -21.42 -11.24 23.29
C GLY A 276 -22.00 -9.96 22.71
N GLY A 277 -23.17 -9.58 23.18
CA GLY A 277 -23.91 -8.41 22.71
C GLY A 277 -24.84 -8.71 21.55
N GLU A 278 -25.67 -7.73 21.21
CA GLU A 278 -26.66 -7.81 20.15
C GLU A 278 -26.52 -6.65 19.18
N LEU A 279 -26.60 -6.96 17.89
CA LEU A 279 -26.66 -5.94 16.84
C LEU A 279 -28.01 -5.23 16.88
N VAL A 280 -27.99 -3.92 17.17
CA VAL A 280 -29.20 -3.07 17.10
C VAL A 280 -29.58 -2.79 15.64
N GLY A 281 -28.61 -2.50 14.81
CA GLY A 281 -28.78 -2.28 13.39
C GLY A 281 -27.64 -1.45 12.81
N ILE A 282 -27.72 -1.21 11.51
CA ILE A 282 -26.72 -0.49 10.74
C ILE A 282 -27.28 0.70 9.98
N VAL A 283 -26.37 1.58 9.59
CA VAL A 283 -26.56 2.63 8.57
C VAL A 283 -25.50 2.41 7.49
N ASN A 284 -25.88 2.46 6.21
CA ASN A 284 -24.99 2.30 5.06
C ASN A 284 -25.14 3.52 4.15
N VAL A 285 -24.06 4.27 3.99
CA VAL A 285 -23.99 5.44 3.11
C VAL A 285 -23.04 5.11 1.97
N TYR A 286 -23.59 5.01 0.75
CA TYR A 286 -22.85 4.67 -0.46
C TYR A 286 -23.30 5.55 -1.62
N PRO A 287 -22.78 6.77 -1.74
CA PRO A 287 -23.27 7.77 -2.70
C PRO A 287 -23.07 7.36 -4.15
N ALA A 288 -21.91 6.79 -4.48
CA ALA A 288 -21.55 6.42 -5.84
C ALA A 288 -20.99 4.98 -5.88
N PRO A 289 -21.81 3.97 -6.25
CA PRO A 289 -21.39 2.59 -6.36
C PRO A 289 -20.23 2.40 -7.35
N GLN A 290 -19.30 1.50 -6.97
CA GLN A 290 -18.14 1.17 -7.81
C GLN A 290 -18.61 0.59 -9.14
N GLN A 291 -18.05 1.10 -10.24
CA GLN A 291 -18.24 0.53 -11.56
C GLN A 291 -17.05 -0.39 -11.88
N ILE A 292 -17.35 -1.57 -12.41
CA ILE A 292 -16.35 -2.55 -12.85
C ILE A 292 -16.47 -2.65 -14.37
N ALA A 293 -15.39 -2.30 -15.06
CA ALA A 293 -15.30 -2.43 -16.51
C ALA A 293 -14.65 -3.74 -16.89
N SER A 294 -15.14 -4.39 -17.94
CA SER A 294 -14.48 -5.53 -18.54
C SER A 294 -13.29 -5.07 -19.40
N VAL A 295 -12.25 -5.88 -19.43
CA VAL A 295 -11.03 -5.64 -20.21
C VAL A 295 -10.88 -6.76 -21.22
N SER A 296 -10.56 -6.43 -22.48
CA SER A 296 -10.38 -7.42 -23.54
C SER A 296 -8.92 -7.46 -24.00
N VAL A 297 -8.42 -8.68 -24.26
CA VAL A 297 -7.07 -8.93 -24.78
C VAL A 297 -7.13 -10.09 -25.78
N SER A 298 -6.39 -10.02 -26.89
CA SER A 298 -6.25 -11.15 -27.80
C SER A 298 -4.99 -11.97 -27.49
N ARG A 299 -5.01 -13.26 -27.87
CA ARG A 299 -3.82 -14.12 -27.78
C ARG A 299 -2.64 -13.51 -28.55
N THR A 300 -2.88 -13.00 -29.76
CA THR A 300 -1.86 -12.31 -30.56
C THR A 300 -1.24 -11.12 -29.82
N GLN A 301 -2.02 -10.32 -29.08
CA GLN A 301 -1.46 -9.23 -28.27
C GLN A 301 -0.59 -9.76 -27.12
N ILE A 302 -1.02 -10.83 -26.42
CA ILE A 302 -0.24 -11.50 -25.37
C ILE A 302 1.11 -11.96 -25.93
N GLU A 303 1.10 -12.70 -27.04
CA GLU A 303 2.30 -13.25 -27.66
C GLU A 303 3.27 -12.14 -28.13
N GLN A 304 2.76 -11.09 -28.74
CA GLN A 304 3.57 -9.96 -29.21
C GLN A 304 4.23 -9.20 -28.05
N ARG A 305 3.53 -9.01 -26.94
CA ARG A 305 4.05 -8.27 -25.79
C ARG A 305 5.03 -9.09 -24.97
N LEU A 306 4.76 -10.37 -24.78
CA LEU A 306 5.63 -11.26 -23.97
C LEU A 306 6.76 -11.89 -24.78
N GLY A 307 6.67 -11.89 -26.11
CA GLY A 307 7.73 -12.41 -26.98
C GLY A 307 7.81 -13.95 -27.03
N ALA A 308 6.73 -14.65 -26.70
CA ALA A 308 6.63 -16.11 -26.72
C ALA A 308 5.23 -16.55 -27.16
N ALA A 309 5.09 -17.80 -27.63
CA ALA A 309 3.80 -18.39 -27.98
C ALA A 309 3.06 -18.87 -26.72
N TYR A 310 1.74 -18.70 -26.72
CA TYR A 310 0.83 -19.14 -25.65
C TYR A 310 -0.36 -19.86 -26.26
N THR A 311 -0.77 -20.98 -25.66
CA THR A 311 -1.98 -21.68 -26.07
C THR A 311 -3.21 -21.11 -25.40
N ASP A 312 -4.39 -21.36 -26.00
CA ASP A 312 -5.67 -20.94 -25.39
C ASP A 312 -5.86 -21.59 -24.00
N GLU A 313 -5.45 -22.86 -23.86
CA GLU A 313 -5.55 -23.59 -22.59
C GLU A 313 -4.67 -22.97 -21.49
N GLU A 314 -3.47 -22.50 -21.83
CA GLU A 314 -2.59 -21.84 -20.86
C GLU A 314 -3.20 -20.51 -20.38
N ILE A 315 -3.73 -19.70 -21.30
CA ILE A 315 -4.35 -18.42 -20.98
C ILE A 315 -5.60 -18.63 -20.12
N GLN A 316 -6.49 -19.55 -20.53
CA GLN A 316 -7.70 -19.88 -19.76
C GLN A 316 -7.36 -20.45 -18.38
N HIS A 317 -6.31 -21.26 -18.28
CA HIS A 317 -5.83 -21.81 -17.01
C HIS A 317 -5.37 -20.70 -16.06
N VAL A 318 -4.64 -19.71 -16.56
CA VAL A 318 -4.23 -18.52 -15.79
C VAL A 318 -5.44 -17.77 -15.23
N PHE A 319 -6.41 -17.42 -16.10
CA PHE A 319 -7.60 -16.69 -15.65
C PHE A 319 -8.42 -17.50 -14.63
N THR A 320 -8.50 -18.82 -14.81
CA THR A 320 -9.18 -19.72 -13.87
C THR A 320 -8.48 -19.75 -12.52
N ARG A 321 -7.14 -19.86 -12.48
CA ARG A 321 -6.34 -19.84 -11.24
C ARG A 321 -6.51 -18.53 -10.48
N LEU A 322 -6.61 -17.41 -11.20
CA LEU A 322 -6.83 -16.08 -10.65
C LEU A 322 -8.31 -15.81 -10.30
N LYS A 323 -9.20 -16.78 -10.54
CA LYS A 323 -10.65 -16.63 -10.35
C LYS A 323 -11.25 -15.44 -11.13
N LEU A 324 -10.69 -15.12 -12.28
CA LEU A 324 -11.19 -14.09 -13.18
C LEU A 324 -12.32 -14.69 -14.03
N SER A 325 -13.46 -14.02 -14.07
CA SER A 325 -14.56 -14.36 -14.98
C SER A 325 -14.22 -13.88 -16.38
N PHE A 326 -14.31 -14.76 -17.38
CA PHE A 326 -14.01 -14.40 -18.76
C PHE A 326 -14.93 -15.09 -19.76
N THR A 327 -15.03 -14.49 -20.94
CA THR A 327 -15.61 -15.07 -22.15
C THR A 327 -14.55 -15.06 -23.24
N GLN A 328 -14.64 -15.99 -24.20
CA GLN A 328 -13.73 -16.06 -25.34
C GLN A 328 -14.52 -16.02 -26.65
N GLU A 329 -14.13 -15.17 -27.57
CA GLU A 329 -14.63 -15.09 -28.95
C GLU A 329 -13.43 -15.12 -29.92
N GLY A 330 -13.26 -16.25 -30.62
CA GLY A 330 -12.07 -16.49 -31.41
C GLY A 330 -10.80 -16.49 -30.55
N GLU A 331 -9.88 -15.60 -30.84
CA GLU A 331 -8.63 -15.42 -30.07
C GLU A 331 -8.73 -14.32 -28.98
N THR A 332 -9.90 -13.67 -28.82
CA THR A 332 -10.09 -12.55 -27.91
C THR A 332 -10.77 -13.02 -26.62
N TYR A 333 -10.18 -12.67 -25.49
CA TYR A 333 -10.68 -12.87 -24.14
C TYR A 333 -11.23 -11.55 -23.60
N THR A 334 -12.46 -11.57 -23.10
CA THR A 334 -13.05 -10.45 -22.37
C THR A 334 -13.19 -10.85 -20.92
N VAL A 335 -12.41 -10.21 -20.05
CA VAL A 335 -12.31 -10.51 -18.61
C VAL A 335 -13.09 -9.46 -17.83
N THR A 336 -13.93 -9.91 -16.91
CA THR A 336 -14.57 -9.04 -15.90
C THR A 336 -13.89 -9.31 -14.57
N PRO A 337 -13.03 -8.37 -14.07
CA PRO A 337 -12.32 -8.55 -12.81
C PRO A 337 -13.28 -8.52 -11.63
N SER A 338 -12.90 -9.15 -10.51
CA SER A 338 -13.63 -9.00 -9.24
C SER A 338 -13.50 -7.56 -8.72
N PHE A 339 -14.40 -7.16 -7.83
CA PHE A 339 -14.43 -5.78 -7.30
C PHE A 339 -13.12 -5.35 -6.62
N GLU A 340 -12.34 -6.28 -6.13
CA GLU A 340 -11.07 -6.03 -5.44
C GLU A 340 -9.87 -5.89 -6.40
N ARG A 341 -9.96 -6.44 -7.62
CA ARG A 341 -8.92 -6.38 -8.65
C ARG A 341 -8.99 -5.04 -9.39
N ARG A 342 -8.70 -3.98 -8.65
CA ARG A 342 -8.71 -2.60 -9.15
C ARG A 342 -7.47 -2.25 -9.99
N ASP A 343 -6.53 -3.15 -10.04
CA ASP A 343 -5.33 -3.13 -10.86
C ASP A 343 -5.62 -3.47 -12.32
N ILE A 344 -6.63 -4.31 -12.62
CA ILE A 344 -6.95 -4.77 -13.99
C ILE A 344 -7.87 -3.73 -14.66
N VAL A 345 -7.27 -2.89 -15.52
CA VAL A 345 -7.94 -1.75 -16.17
C VAL A 345 -7.69 -1.71 -17.67
N ILE A 346 -6.53 -2.19 -18.13
CA ILE A 346 -6.10 -2.18 -19.52
C ILE A 346 -5.65 -3.58 -19.96
N PRO A 347 -5.55 -3.86 -21.28
CA PRO A 347 -5.10 -5.16 -21.80
C PRO A 347 -3.74 -5.61 -21.25
N GLU A 348 -2.83 -4.66 -21.03
CA GLU A 348 -1.49 -4.93 -20.49
C GLU A 348 -1.53 -5.57 -19.09
N ASP A 349 -2.52 -5.22 -18.26
CA ASP A 349 -2.69 -5.83 -16.94
C ASP A 349 -3.03 -7.33 -17.05
N LEU A 350 -3.82 -7.72 -18.05
CA LEU A 350 -4.12 -9.13 -18.33
C LEU A 350 -2.91 -9.86 -18.92
N ILE A 351 -2.11 -9.19 -19.74
CA ILE A 351 -0.87 -9.72 -20.31
C ILE A 351 0.14 -9.99 -19.19
N GLU A 352 0.24 -9.08 -18.21
CA GLU A 352 1.06 -9.28 -17.01
C GLU A 352 0.63 -10.53 -16.24
N GLU A 353 -0.67 -10.70 -16.00
CA GLU A 353 -1.20 -11.86 -15.29
C GLU A 353 -0.84 -13.18 -16.00
N VAL A 354 -0.91 -13.22 -17.32
CA VAL A 354 -0.50 -14.40 -18.10
C VAL A 354 1.01 -14.61 -17.99
N GLY A 355 1.80 -13.56 -18.21
CA GLY A 355 3.26 -13.64 -18.19
C GLY A 355 3.81 -14.12 -16.85
N ARG A 356 3.34 -13.55 -15.74
CA ARG A 356 3.82 -13.88 -14.41
C ARG A 356 3.48 -15.29 -13.95
N LEU A 357 2.28 -15.82 -14.30
CA LEU A 357 1.85 -17.14 -13.84
C LEU A 357 2.31 -18.28 -14.74
N VAL A 358 2.50 -18.03 -16.03
CA VAL A 358 3.13 -19.01 -16.94
C VAL A 358 4.65 -19.06 -16.75
N GLY A 359 5.25 -17.91 -16.38
CA GLY A 359 6.69 -17.74 -16.21
C GLY A 359 7.37 -17.14 -17.43
N TYR A 360 8.44 -16.39 -17.18
CA TYR A 360 9.21 -15.69 -18.21
C TYR A 360 10.35 -16.52 -18.80
N GLU A 361 10.61 -17.74 -18.31
CA GLU A 361 11.72 -18.62 -18.76
C GLU A 361 11.59 -19.04 -20.21
N ARG A 362 10.36 -19.02 -20.75
CA ARG A 362 10.11 -19.34 -22.16
C ARG A 362 10.47 -18.22 -23.14
N VAL A 363 10.71 -17.02 -22.64
CA VAL A 363 11.09 -15.88 -23.48
C VAL A 363 12.55 -16.05 -23.92
N ILE A 364 12.76 -16.29 -25.21
CA ILE A 364 14.10 -16.51 -25.77
C ILE A 364 14.74 -15.16 -25.99
N PRO A 365 15.90 -14.87 -25.38
CA PRO A 365 16.64 -13.65 -25.65
C PRO A 365 17.00 -13.54 -27.14
N ALA A 366 16.66 -12.41 -27.74
CA ALA A 366 17.04 -12.10 -29.11
C ALA A 366 18.09 -10.98 -29.12
N PRO A 367 19.11 -11.04 -29.98
CA PRO A 367 20.03 -9.93 -30.18
C PRO A 367 19.27 -8.70 -30.69
N LEU A 368 19.70 -7.54 -30.21
CA LEU A 368 19.16 -6.29 -30.78
C LEU A 368 19.47 -6.22 -32.26
N PRO A 369 18.56 -5.65 -33.07
CA PRO A 369 18.83 -5.43 -34.51
C PRO A 369 20.10 -4.59 -34.66
N GLU A 370 20.91 -4.89 -35.67
CA GLU A 370 22.07 -4.09 -36.01
C GLU A 370 21.63 -2.66 -36.34
N VAL A 371 22.31 -1.70 -35.71
CA VAL A 371 22.05 -0.29 -35.99
C VAL A 371 22.78 0.07 -37.28
N GLU A 372 22.04 0.46 -38.30
CA GLU A 372 22.61 0.97 -39.54
C GLU A 372 23.28 2.32 -39.28
N GLY A 373 24.62 2.35 -39.44
CA GLY A 373 25.47 3.54 -39.26
C GLY A 373 25.89 3.75 -37.81
N ALA A 374 27.14 4.12 -37.61
CA ALA A 374 27.64 4.53 -36.30
C ALA A 374 27.25 5.99 -36.03
N PRO A 375 26.61 6.32 -34.92
CA PRO A 375 26.38 7.70 -34.53
C PRO A 375 27.71 8.46 -34.39
N ASP A 376 27.71 9.75 -34.63
CA ASP A 376 28.89 10.59 -34.38
C ASP A 376 29.25 10.57 -32.90
N GLN A 377 30.39 9.97 -32.61
CA GLN A 377 30.94 9.85 -31.23
C GLN A 377 32.10 10.83 -31.01
N SER A 378 32.32 11.80 -31.88
CA SER A 378 33.48 12.70 -31.81
C SER A 378 33.59 13.44 -30.47
N VAL A 379 32.49 13.89 -29.91
CA VAL A 379 32.45 14.57 -28.61
C VAL A 379 32.81 13.60 -27.47
N PHE A 380 32.24 12.40 -27.47
CA PHE A 380 32.57 11.37 -26.49
C PHE A 380 34.03 10.95 -26.58
N ALA A 381 34.50 10.59 -27.78
CA ALA A 381 35.90 10.19 -28.00
C ALA A 381 36.89 11.32 -27.69
N GLY A 382 36.49 12.58 -27.95
CA GLY A 382 37.25 13.76 -27.56
C GLY A 382 37.37 13.89 -26.03
N GLY A 383 36.28 13.71 -25.31
CA GLY A 383 36.25 13.69 -23.85
C GLY A 383 37.15 12.61 -23.25
N GLU A 384 37.06 11.38 -23.75
CA GLU A 384 37.90 10.27 -23.30
C GLU A 384 39.40 10.54 -23.55
N ARG A 385 39.80 11.07 -24.70
CA ARG A 385 41.17 11.48 -24.96
C ARG A 385 41.69 12.53 -23.98
N ILE A 386 40.84 13.48 -23.56
CA ILE A 386 41.24 14.49 -22.57
C ILE A 386 41.42 13.81 -21.20
N LYS A 387 40.56 12.88 -20.82
CA LYS A 387 40.67 12.12 -19.58
C LYS A 387 41.96 11.28 -19.54
N ASP A 388 42.24 10.54 -20.61
CA ASP A 388 43.48 9.75 -20.73
C ASP A 388 44.71 10.64 -20.60
N PHE A 389 44.73 11.76 -21.34
CA PHE A 389 45.85 12.71 -21.31
C PHE A 389 46.09 13.26 -19.89
N LEU A 390 45.05 13.60 -19.13
CA LEU A 390 45.17 14.12 -17.77
C LEU A 390 45.58 13.02 -16.79
N THR A 391 45.02 11.82 -16.92
CA THR A 391 45.34 10.66 -16.07
C THR A 391 46.77 10.22 -16.23
N GLU A 392 47.32 10.19 -17.47
CA GLU A 392 48.74 9.90 -17.73
C GLU A 392 49.69 10.92 -17.07
N ARG A 393 49.20 12.13 -16.75
CA ARG A 393 49.96 13.19 -16.08
C ARG A 393 49.73 13.25 -14.59
N GLY A 394 49.09 12.21 -14.02
CA GLY A 394 48.89 12.06 -12.58
C GLY A 394 47.73 12.86 -12.04
N PHE A 395 46.81 13.28 -12.90
CA PHE A 395 45.51 13.83 -12.42
C PHE A 395 44.51 12.70 -12.11
N THR A 396 43.71 12.91 -11.11
CA THR A 396 42.59 12.02 -10.74
C THR A 396 41.26 12.63 -11.20
N GLU A 397 40.51 11.88 -12.00
CA GLU A 397 39.16 12.26 -12.37
C GLU A 397 38.24 12.21 -11.15
N ILE A 398 37.43 13.25 -10.96
CA ILE A 398 36.39 13.29 -9.96
C ILE A 398 35.05 13.65 -10.62
N SER A 399 33.97 13.29 -9.97
CA SER A 399 32.61 13.72 -10.33
C SER A 399 31.98 14.39 -9.12
N THR A 400 31.61 15.66 -9.27
CA THR A 400 30.98 16.42 -8.21
C THR A 400 29.48 16.61 -8.49
N GLN A 401 28.71 16.93 -7.44
CA GLN A 401 27.27 17.13 -7.56
C GLN A 401 26.95 18.34 -8.47
N SER A 402 25.89 18.21 -9.27
CA SER A 402 25.37 19.32 -10.06
C SER A 402 24.67 20.41 -9.23
N PHE A 403 24.50 20.20 -7.93
CA PHE A 403 23.82 21.10 -7.01
C PHE A 403 24.82 22.03 -6.31
N ALA A 404 24.45 23.31 -6.19
CA ALA A 404 25.29 24.36 -5.62
C ALA A 404 24.49 25.29 -4.70
N SER A 405 25.19 26.03 -3.84
CA SER A 405 24.60 27.06 -2.98
C SER A 405 24.17 28.33 -3.74
N SER A 406 24.68 28.51 -4.97
CA SER A 406 24.34 29.62 -5.87
C SER A 406 24.48 29.18 -7.32
N GLY A 407 23.76 29.82 -8.22
CA GLY A 407 23.76 29.54 -9.67
C GLY A 407 22.68 30.36 -10.37
N ASP A 408 22.53 30.15 -11.67
CA ASP A 408 21.54 30.86 -12.48
C ASP A 408 20.17 30.20 -12.48
N ILE A 409 20.12 28.86 -12.22
CA ILE A 409 18.88 28.08 -12.28
C ILE A 409 18.55 27.57 -10.87
N LEU A 410 17.44 28.06 -10.31
CA LEU A 410 16.90 27.62 -9.02
C LEU A 410 15.97 26.40 -9.21
N LEU A 411 16.16 25.37 -8.41
CA LEU A 411 15.28 24.21 -8.39
C LEU A 411 13.97 24.51 -7.64
N ALA A 412 12.84 24.10 -8.17
CA ALA A 412 11.54 24.31 -7.54
C ALA A 412 11.39 23.53 -6.22
N ASN A 413 11.98 22.34 -6.13
CA ASN A 413 11.88 21.43 -4.98
C ASN A 413 13.23 20.76 -4.70
N PRO A 414 14.26 21.50 -4.22
CA PRO A 414 15.58 20.94 -3.99
C PRO A 414 15.56 19.90 -2.86
N LEU A 415 16.31 18.83 -3.03
CA LEU A 415 16.52 17.81 -1.99
C LEU A 415 17.33 18.37 -0.80
N ASP A 416 18.34 19.17 -1.11
CA ASP A 416 19.15 19.90 -0.13
C ASP A 416 18.83 21.38 -0.19
N LYS A 417 18.21 21.90 0.86
CA LYS A 417 17.88 23.34 0.98
C LYS A 417 19.13 24.23 1.03
N GLY A 418 20.29 23.70 1.40
CA GLY A 418 21.58 24.40 1.38
C GLY A 418 22.19 24.50 -0.02
N LYS A 419 21.74 23.68 -0.99
CA LYS A 419 22.19 23.64 -2.38
C LYS A 419 21.03 23.64 -3.36
N PRO A 420 20.22 24.71 -3.38
CA PRO A 420 19.00 24.73 -4.17
C PRO A 420 19.21 25.12 -5.65
N TRP A 421 20.44 25.42 -6.07
CA TRP A 421 20.76 25.89 -7.42
C TRP A 421 21.48 24.81 -8.22
N LEU A 422 21.36 24.86 -9.54
CA LEU A 422 22.25 24.13 -10.42
C LEU A 422 23.56 24.92 -10.57
N ARG A 423 24.69 24.20 -10.60
CA ARG A 423 26.03 24.79 -10.72
C ARG A 423 26.21 25.53 -12.06
N ALA A 424 26.61 26.78 -12.01
CA ALA A 424 26.98 27.59 -13.19
C ALA A 424 28.48 27.44 -13.55
N SER A 425 29.27 26.81 -12.66
CA SER A 425 30.72 26.55 -12.82
C SER A 425 31.11 25.29 -12.06
N LEU A 426 32.16 24.62 -12.49
CA LEU A 426 32.77 23.51 -11.77
C LEU A 426 33.67 23.98 -10.62
N SER A 427 34.14 25.25 -10.62
CA SER A 427 35.21 25.75 -9.75
C SER A 427 34.91 25.55 -8.26
N ALA A 428 33.72 25.97 -7.79
CA ALA A 428 33.39 25.89 -6.35
C ALA A 428 33.38 24.45 -5.82
N ASN A 429 32.81 23.53 -6.62
CA ASN A 429 32.74 22.12 -6.26
C ASN A 429 34.15 21.47 -6.31
N MET A 430 34.96 21.87 -7.27
CA MET A 430 36.35 21.41 -7.39
C MET A 430 37.21 21.92 -6.22
N GLU A 431 37.09 23.17 -5.79
CA GLU A 431 37.79 23.72 -4.64
C GLU A 431 37.43 22.98 -3.34
N ASP A 432 36.11 22.70 -3.13
CA ASP A 432 35.67 21.91 -1.98
C ASP A 432 36.22 20.47 -2.02
N ALA A 433 36.22 19.84 -3.18
CA ALA A 433 36.77 18.52 -3.37
C ALA A 433 38.30 18.51 -3.14
N LEU A 434 39.01 19.49 -3.65
CA LEU A 434 40.46 19.62 -3.45
C LEU A 434 40.79 19.84 -1.97
N THR A 435 40.05 20.71 -1.27
CA THR A 435 40.23 20.96 0.16
C THR A 435 40.09 19.67 0.98
N ARG A 436 39.07 18.87 0.68
CA ARG A 436 38.89 17.56 1.32
C ARG A 436 39.99 16.58 0.97
N ALA A 437 40.38 16.52 -0.30
CA ALA A 437 41.43 15.62 -0.76
C ALA A 437 42.78 15.93 -0.11
N VAL A 438 43.18 17.19 -0.01
CA VAL A 438 44.42 17.63 0.66
C VAL A 438 44.45 17.22 2.14
N HIS A 439 43.31 17.23 2.84
CA HIS A 439 43.23 16.78 4.24
C HIS A 439 43.40 15.27 4.41
N VAL A 440 42.96 14.48 3.45
CA VAL A 440 43.00 13.01 3.51
C VAL A 440 44.31 12.45 2.88
N ALA A 441 44.79 13.09 1.83
CA ALA A 441 45.91 12.63 1.04
C ALA A 441 47.18 12.29 1.85
N PRO A 442 47.60 13.05 2.91
CA PRO A 442 48.73 12.68 3.73
C PRO A 442 48.65 11.33 4.41
N LYS A 443 47.41 10.87 4.71
CA LYS A 443 47.15 9.57 5.34
C LYS A 443 47.30 8.40 4.36
N VAL A 444 47.21 8.67 3.05
CA VAL A 444 47.22 7.64 1.99
C VAL A 444 48.55 7.66 1.23
N PHE A 445 49.08 8.86 0.91
CA PHE A 445 50.22 9.05 0.01
C PHE A 445 51.48 9.59 0.68
N GLY A 446 51.46 9.76 2.02
CA GLY A 446 52.59 10.32 2.77
C GLY A 446 52.49 11.83 3.01
N PRO A 447 53.50 12.44 3.71
CA PRO A 447 53.35 13.75 4.32
C PRO A 447 53.29 14.95 3.36
N THR A 448 53.72 14.78 2.11
CA THR A 448 53.70 15.85 1.09
C THR A 448 53.13 15.37 -0.23
N PRO A 449 51.83 15.03 -0.27
CA PRO A 449 51.22 14.53 -1.49
C PRO A 449 50.95 15.66 -2.49
N ASP A 450 51.26 15.40 -3.77
CA ASP A 450 50.83 16.24 -4.89
C ASP A 450 49.41 15.82 -5.30
N VAL A 451 48.42 16.64 -4.99
CA VAL A 451 46.98 16.34 -5.30
C VAL A 451 46.59 17.10 -6.55
N ARG A 452 46.30 16.36 -7.62
CA ARG A 452 45.84 16.90 -8.90
C ARG A 452 44.49 16.31 -9.23
N LEU A 453 43.45 17.16 -9.35
CA LEU A 453 42.10 16.75 -9.65
C LEU A 453 41.65 17.37 -10.96
N PHE A 454 40.78 16.67 -11.67
CA PHE A 454 40.05 17.24 -12.81
C PHE A 454 38.61 16.71 -12.86
N GLU A 455 37.75 17.46 -13.49
CA GLU A 455 36.35 17.07 -13.77
C GLU A 455 35.96 17.56 -15.17
N LEU A 456 35.35 16.63 -15.94
CA LEU A 456 34.58 16.99 -17.13
C LEU A 456 33.13 16.88 -16.78
N GLY A 457 32.38 17.98 -16.80
CA GLY A 457 31.01 17.97 -16.34
C GLY A 457 30.16 19.09 -16.94
N THR A 458 28.86 18.93 -16.91
CA THR A 458 27.90 19.92 -17.38
C THR A 458 27.78 21.07 -16.38
N ILE A 459 27.75 22.29 -16.88
CA ILE A 459 27.36 23.50 -16.14
C ILE A 459 25.99 24.00 -16.68
N PHE A 460 25.27 24.76 -15.89
CA PHE A 460 23.93 25.19 -16.18
C PHE A 460 23.83 26.72 -16.07
N THR A 461 23.61 27.36 -17.19
CA THR A 461 23.50 28.83 -17.28
C THR A 461 22.19 29.23 -17.94
N THR A 462 21.72 30.47 -17.72
CA THR A 462 20.54 31.02 -18.38
C THR A 462 20.81 31.56 -19.78
N SER A 463 22.06 31.62 -20.19
CA SER A 463 22.42 31.91 -21.59
C SER A 463 22.44 30.62 -22.38
N ASP A 464 21.69 30.57 -23.47
CA ASP A 464 21.42 29.49 -24.41
C ASP A 464 22.58 28.56 -24.75
#